data_9824b77fcfecf8e7b656667e7c3c653b
#
_entry.id   9824b77fcfecf8e7b656667e7c3c653b
#
_cell.length_a   1.000
_cell.length_b   1.000
_cell.length_c   1.000
_cell.angle_alpha   90.00
_cell.angle_beta   90.00
_cell.angle_gamma   90.00
#
_symmetry.space_group_name_H-M   'P 1'
#
loop_
_entity.id
_entity.type
_entity.pdbx_description
1 polymer ?
#
loop_
_entity_poly.entity_id
_entity_poly.type
_entity_poly.pdbx_seq_one_letter_code
_entity_poly.pdbx_strand_id
1 'polypeptide(L)'
;MDIFNELKTRPMNSYRWLLVGLCILLNIVDGYDVQVMSFTAASVSKEWALSGSVLGILISLGLVGMAFGSLFIAPIADKVGRRTIILSCLLLSGITMLFSSHVMNPYQLGILRFITGIGIGGLLTNGAVMANEFSTTKWKNLSVALLSTGYAIGAVVGGMIAYRLIGNVGWRSVFMCGGIFTLTVLVLVYFVLPESVEYQLIKRQPNSIERINKTLAKFNIQAIHSFPAYKELTHGKVSIKTLFKGNFKARTIFVWIAFFSVMAGQYFILTWTPKLLTMAGMTPEQGVSLGII
;
A
#
# COMPACT_ATOMS: atom_id res chain seq x y z
N MET A 1 21.07 -10.21 26.55
CA MET A 1 20.77 -8.94 25.87
C MET A 1 19.45 -9.12 25.12
N ASP A 2 18.43 -8.33 25.42
CA ASP A 2 17.15 -8.45 24.70
C ASP A 2 17.21 -7.60 23.41
N ILE A 3 17.55 -8.25 22.31
CA ILE A 3 17.69 -7.60 21.00
C ILE A 3 16.39 -6.87 20.56
N PHE A 4 15.22 -7.41 20.95
CA PHE A 4 13.93 -6.77 20.64
C PHE A 4 13.77 -5.45 21.39
N ASN A 5 14.26 -5.37 22.62
CA ASN A 5 14.24 -4.13 23.39
C ASN A 5 15.23 -3.12 22.82
N GLU A 6 16.43 -3.53 22.42
CA GLU A 6 17.40 -2.65 21.78
C GLU A 6 16.90 -2.09 20.44
N LEU A 7 16.28 -2.92 19.59
CA LEU A 7 15.67 -2.46 18.35
C LEU A 7 14.63 -1.34 18.58
N LYS A 8 13.90 -1.41 19.70
CA LYS A 8 12.84 -0.45 20.05
C LYS A 8 13.32 0.81 20.77
N THR A 9 14.41 0.72 21.52
CA THR A 9 14.87 1.82 22.41
C THR A 9 16.03 2.62 21.87
N ARG A 10 16.89 2.03 21.00
CA ARG A 10 18.02 2.75 20.37
C ARG A 10 17.51 3.95 19.56
N PRO A 11 18.24 5.07 19.56
CA PRO A 11 17.84 6.27 18.83
C PRO A 11 17.75 6.02 17.31
N MET A 12 16.85 6.75 16.64
CA MET A 12 16.77 6.77 15.18
C MET A 12 18.06 7.32 14.58
N ASN A 13 18.63 6.60 13.63
CA ASN A 13 19.75 7.08 12.83
C ASN A 13 19.30 7.34 11.38
N SER A 14 20.19 7.92 10.57
CA SER A 14 19.88 8.28 9.17
C SER A 14 19.42 7.07 8.34
N TYR A 15 19.99 5.88 8.58
CA TYR A 15 19.58 4.70 7.84
C TYR A 15 18.17 4.22 8.19
N ARG A 16 17.76 4.28 9.46
CA ARG A 16 16.39 3.97 9.88
C ARG A 16 15.39 4.97 9.29
N TRP A 17 15.73 6.26 9.27
CA TRP A 17 14.91 7.27 8.59
C TRP A 17 14.81 7.04 7.09
N LEU A 18 15.89 6.60 6.44
CA LEU A 18 15.87 6.20 5.03
C LEU A 18 14.87 5.05 4.79
N LEU A 19 14.87 4.03 5.66
CA LEU A 19 13.93 2.89 5.54
C LEU A 19 12.48 3.31 5.77
N VAL A 20 12.23 4.18 6.74
CA VAL A 20 10.89 4.78 6.93
C VAL A 20 10.50 5.61 5.71
N GLY A 21 11.42 6.39 5.15
CA GLY A 21 11.21 7.14 3.92
C GLY A 21 10.85 6.26 2.72
N LEU A 22 11.48 5.08 2.61
CA LEU A 22 11.09 4.09 1.59
C LEU A 22 9.67 3.56 1.83
N CYS A 23 9.30 3.31 3.08
CA CYS A 23 7.92 2.89 3.37
C CYS A 23 6.91 4.00 3.04
N ILE A 24 7.27 5.27 3.26
CA ILE A 24 6.45 6.42 2.82
C ILE A 24 6.35 6.44 1.28
N LEU A 25 7.44 6.18 0.57
CA LEU A 25 7.45 6.10 -0.89
C LEU A 25 6.54 4.97 -1.42
N LEU A 26 6.49 3.82 -0.73
CA LEU A 26 5.51 2.76 -1.05
C LEU A 26 4.06 3.26 -0.93
N ASN A 27 3.77 4.06 0.10
CA ASN A 27 2.43 4.66 0.25
C ASN A 27 2.15 5.76 -0.78
N ILE A 28 3.17 6.46 -1.29
CA ILE A 28 3.01 7.38 -2.44
C ILE A 28 2.60 6.62 -3.69
N VAL A 29 3.24 5.48 -3.98
CA VAL A 29 2.83 4.59 -5.08
C VAL A 29 1.40 4.14 -4.91
N ASP A 30 1.03 3.69 -3.69
CA ASP A 30 -0.32 3.25 -3.34
C ASP A 30 -1.36 4.36 -3.59
N GLY A 31 -1.11 5.57 -3.10
CA GLY A 31 -2.00 6.73 -3.30
C GLY A 31 -2.21 7.08 -4.78
N TYR A 32 -1.16 6.98 -5.60
CA TYR A 32 -1.26 7.14 -7.04
C TYR A 32 -2.15 6.05 -7.66
N ASP A 33 -1.85 4.78 -7.37
CA ASP A 33 -2.50 3.61 -7.99
C ASP A 33 -3.99 3.51 -7.66
N VAL A 34 -4.37 3.82 -6.42
CA VAL A 34 -5.78 3.82 -6.01
C VAL A 34 -6.56 4.91 -6.73
N GLN A 35 -5.97 6.09 -6.89
CA GLN A 35 -6.66 7.25 -7.46
C GLN A 35 -6.64 7.30 -8.99
N VAL A 36 -5.79 6.51 -9.65
CA VAL A 36 -5.67 6.55 -11.12
C VAL A 36 -7.00 6.29 -11.83
N MET A 37 -7.84 5.39 -11.31
CA MET A 37 -9.17 5.13 -11.88
C MET A 37 -10.11 6.32 -11.71
N SER A 38 -10.04 7.02 -10.58
CA SER A 38 -10.82 8.25 -10.34
C SER A 38 -10.46 9.32 -11.36
N PHE A 39 -9.17 9.57 -11.57
CA PHE A 39 -8.68 10.57 -12.52
C PHE A 39 -9.05 10.27 -13.97
N THR A 40 -9.01 8.99 -14.35
CA THR A 40 -9.28 8.55 -15.72
C THR A 40 -10.75 8.21 -15.99
N ALA A 41 -11.58 8.13 -14.96
CA ALA A 41 -12.98 7.69 -15.02
C ALA A 41 -13.81 8.41 -16.08
N ALA A 42 -13.68 9.73 -16.18
CA ALA A 42 -14.42 10.55 -17.15
C ALA A 42 -14.03 10.21 -18.59
N SER A 43 -12.73 10.11 -18.88
CA SER A 43 -12.19 9.81 -20.20
C SER A 43 -12.50 8.37 -20.64
N VAL A 44 -12.33 7.40 -19.74
CA VAL A 44 -12.66 5.98 -19.96
C VAL A 44 -14.16 5.82 -20.24
N SER A 45 -15.01 6.47 -19.42
CA SER A 45 -16.47 6.43 -19.61
C SER A 45 -16.90 7.05 -20.94
N LYS A 46 -16.23 8.12 -21.39
CA LYS A 46 -16.52 8.77 -22.67
C LYS A 46 -16.09 7.91 -23.85
N GLU A 47 -14.89 7.32 -23.81
CA GLU A 47 -14.34 6.52 -24.91
C GLU A 47 -15.16 5.26 -25.18
N TRP A 48 -15.58 4.57 -24.10
CA TRP A 48 -16.30 3.29 -24.21
C TRP A 48 -17.82 3.42 -23.99
N ALA A 49 -18.36 4.64 -23.92
CA ALA A 49 -19.77 4.95 -23.67
C ALA A 49 -20.35 4.17 -22.47
N LEU A 50 -19.59 4.10 -21.35
CA LEU A 50 -19.95 3.31 -20.20
C LEU A 50 -21.12 3.92 -19.42
N SER A 51 -22.06 3.07 -19.00
CA SER A 51 -23.04 3.44 -17.98
C SER A 51 -22.37 3.68 -16.62
N GLY A 52 -23.00 4.46 -15.75
CA GLY A 52 -22.53 4.69 -14.38
C GLY A 52 -22.33 3.41 -13.59
N SER A 53 -23.17 2.39 -13.80
CA SER A 53 -23.06 1.09 -13.14
C SER A 53 -21.79 0.33 -13.55
N VAL A 54 -21.46 0.28 -14.83
CA VAL A 54 -20.26 -0.40 -15.35
C VAL A 54 -19.01 0.33 -14.87
N LEU A 55 -19.00 1.66 -14.89
CA LEU A 55 -17.92 2.46 -14.36
C LEU A 55 -17.72 2.21 -12.86
N GLY A 56 -18.81 2.15 -12.09
CA GLY A 56 -18.77 1.82 -10.67
C GLY A 56 -18.15 0.45 -10.39
N ILE A 57 -18.46 -0.56 -11.20
CA ILE A 57 -17.84 -1.88 -11.10
C ILE A 57 -16.33 -1.78 -11.36
N LEU A 58 -15.90 -1.08 -12.41
CA LEU A 58 -14.48 -0.91 -12.75
C LEU A 58 -13.70 -0.27 -11.60
N ILE A 59 -14.24 0.79 -10.99
CA ILE A 59 -13.63 1.45 -9.83
C ILE A 59 -13.56 0.49 -8.64
N SER A 60 -14.64 -0.24 -8.37
CA SER A 60 -14.74 -1.15 -7.23
C SER A 60 -13.82 -2.36 -7.34
N LEU A 61 -13.53 -2.86 -8.56
CA LEU A 61 -12.66 -4.03 -8.76
C LEU A 61 -11.26 -3.83 -8.17
N GLY A 62 -10.69 -2.63 -8.27
CA GLY A 62 -9.42 -2.30 -7.63
C GLY A 62 -9.49 -2.43 -6.09
N LEU A 63 -10.55 -1.88 -5.48
CA LEU A 63 -10.75 -1.93 -4.03
C LEU A 63 -11.03 -3.36 -3.54
N VAL A 64 -11.80 -4.14 -4.29
CA VAL A 64 -12.01 -5.57 -4.01
C VAL A 64 -10.68 -6.31 -4.08
N GLY A 65 -9.86 -6.06 -5.10
CA GLY A 65 -8.51 -6.60 -5.20
C GLY A 65 -7.65 -6.26 -3.98
N MET A 66 -7.69 -5.02 -3.49
CA MET A 66 -6.98 -4.59 -2.27
C MET A 66 -7.42 -5.38 -1.04
N ALA A 67 -8.73 -5.61 -0.88
CA ALA A 67 -9.25 -6.42 0.21
C ALA A 67 -8.70 -7.87 0.14
N PHE A 68 -8.68 -8.47 -1.06
CA PHE A 68 -8.08 -9.79 -1.27
C PHE A 68 -6.58 -9.79 -0.97
N GLY A 69 -5.84 -8.80 -1.44
CA GLY A 69 -4.41 -8.65 -1.19
C GLY A 69 -4.08 -8.54 0.29
N SER A 70 -4.79 -7.70 1.03
CA SER A 70 -4.57 -7.52 2.46
C SER A 70 -4.95 -8.75 3.29
N LEU A 71 -5.98 -9.50 2.89
CA LEU A 71 -6.43 -10.70 3.61
C LEU A 71 -5.54 -11.92 3.33
N PHE A 72 -5.09 -12.11 2.10
CA PHE A 72 -4.42 -13.35 1.70
C PHE A 72 -2.90 -13.17 1.55
N ILE A 73 -2.42 -12.04 1.01
CA ILE A 73 -0.99 -11.82 0.81
C ILE A 73 -0.29 -11.40 2.11
N ALA A 74 -0.94 -10.58 2.96
CA ALA A 74 -0.31 -10.14 4.20
C ALA A 74 0.13 -11.30 5.13
N PRO A 75 -0.69 -12.34 5.38
CA PRO A 75 -0.26 -13.48 6.19
C PRO A 75 0.84 -14.33 5.53
N ILE A 76 0.95 -14.31 4.19
CA ILE A 76 2.01 -15.04 3.47
C ILE A 76 3.38 -14.38 3.76
N ALA A 77 3.43 -13.08 3.99
CA ALA A 77 4.65 -12.36 4.31
C ALA A 77 5.34 -12.87 5.59
N ASP A 78 4.56 -13.32 6.58
CA ASP A 78 5.11 -13.93 7.79
C ASP A 78 5.74 -15.31 7.55
N LYS A 79 5.47 -15.93 6.38
CA LYS A 79 6.06 -17.24 5.99
C LYS A 79 7.23 -17.07 5.03
N VAL A 80 7.13 -16.19 4.06
CA VAL A 80 8.05 -16.04 2.92
C VAL A 80 9.06 -14.91 3.12
N GLY A 81 8.71 -13.92 3.93
CA GLY A 81 9.49 -12.71 4.17
C GLY A 81 8.77 -11.45 3.66
N ARG A 82 8.89 -10.39 4.44
CA ARG A 82 8.17 -9.14 4.16
C ARG A 82 8.74 -8.41 2.96
N ARG A 83 10.08 -8.35 2.85
CA ARG A 83 10.76 -7.77 1.69
C ARG A 83 10.38 -8.49 0.40
N THR A 84 10.38 -9.82 0.41
CA THR A 84 10.02 -10.63 -0.76
C THR A 84 8.61 -10.32 -1.23
N ILE A 85 7.65 -10.23 -0.32
CA ILE A 85 6.25 -9.90 -0.65
C ILE A 85 6.13 -8.48 -1.18
N ILE A 86 6.79 -7.49 -0.56
CA ILE A 86 6.79 -6.10 -1.05
C ILE A 86 7.29 -6.03 -2.49
N LEU A 87 8.42 -6.69 -2.80
CA LEU A 87 8.97 -6.72 -4.15
C LEU A 87 8.03 -7.41 -5.15
N SER A 88 7.44 -8.54 -4.77
CA SER A 88 6.47 -9.24 -5.62
C SER A 88 5.21 -8.41 -5.88
N CYS A 89 4.72 -7.69 -4.88
CA CYS A 89 3.56 -6.82 -5.00
C CYS A 89 3.85 -5.59 -5.89
N LEU A 90 5.03 -4.96 -5.73
CA LEU A 90 5.47 -3.86 -6.62
C LEU A 90 5.61 -4.32 -8.06
N LEU A 91 6.18 -5.51 -8.28
CA LEU A 91 6.32 -6.08 -9.62
C LEU A 91 4.95 -6.34 -10.24
N LEU A 92 4.05 -6.98 -9.48
CA LEU A 92 2.70 -7.30 -9.92
C LEU A 92 1.93 -6.03 -10.28
N SER A 93 1.86 -5.04 -9.37
CA SER A 93 1.11 -3.80 -9.62
C SER A 93 1.74 -2.97 -10.73
N GLY A 94 3.07 -2.85 -10.80
CA GLY A 94 3.73 -2.10 -11.87
C GLY A 94 3.51 -2.70 -13.26
N ILE A 95 3.61 -4.02 -13.40
CA ILE A 95 3.36 -4.71 -14.68
C ILE A 95 1.89 -4.58 -15.09
N THR A 96 0.96 -4.84 -14.19
CA THR A 96 -0.48 -4.75 -14.51
C THR A 96 -0.92 -3.33 -14.81
N MET A 97 -0.29 -2.34 -14.19
CA MET A 97 -0.49 -0.93 -14.49
C MET A 97 -0.01 -0.58 -15.92
N LEU A 98 1.19 -1.06 -16.33
CA LEU A 98 1.67 -0.90 -17.70
C LEU A 98 0.73 -1.57 -18.71
N PHE A 99 0.28 -2.79 -18.44
CA PHE A 99 -0.70 -3.44 -19.34
C PHE A 99 -2.02 -2.68 -19.40
N SER A 100 -2.43 -2.02 -18.31
CA SER A 100 -3.65 -1.19 -18.30
C SER A 100 -3.59 -0.01 -19.27
N SER A 101 -2.41 0.42 -19.68
CA SER A 101 -2.26 1.47 -20.71
C SER A 101 -2.54 0.97 -22.14
N HIS A 102 -2.59 -0.34 -22.37
CA HIS A 102 -2.77 -0.96 -23.69
C HIS A 102 -4.12 -1.68 -23.86
N VAL A 103 -5.01 -1.56 -22.89
CA VAL A 103 -6.32 -2.23 -22.92
C VAL A 103 -7.23 -1.66 -24.01
N MET A 104 -8.02 -2.55 -24.63
CA MET A 104 -8.95 -2.21 -25.71
C MET A 104 -10.41 -2.24 -25.27
N ASN A 105 -10.72 -2.83 -24.11
CA ASN A 105 -12.08 -2.95 -23.63
C ASN A 105 -12.16 -2.87 -22.08
N PRO A 106 -13.37 -2.56 -21.54
CA PRO A 106 -13.58 -2.41 -20.09
C PRO A 106 -13.28 -3.69 -19.28
N TYR A 107 -13.54 -4.87 -19.84
CA TYR A 107 -13.30 -6.12 -19.12
C TYR A 107 -11.81 -6.36 -18.84
N GLN A 108 -10.95 -6.10 -19.84
CA GLN A 108 -9.50 -6.18 -19.65
C GLN A 108 -9.03 -5.20 -18.57
N LEU A 109 -9.51 -3.96 -18.60
CA LEU A 109 -9.19 -2.97 -17.59
C LEU A 109 -9.63 -3.44 -16.20
N GLY A 110 -10.84 -3.98 -16.07
CA GLY A 110 -11.38 -4.47 -14.81
C GLY A 110 -10.54 -5.60 -14.20
N ILE A 111 -10.15 -6.58 -15.01
CA ILE A 111 -9.29 -7.69 -14.58
C ILE A 111 -7.93 -7.14 -14.09
N LEU A 112 -7.31 -6.27 -14.88
CA LEU A 112 -6.02 -5.68 -14.51
C LEU A 112 -6.14 -4.81 -13.25
N ARG A 113 -7.23 -4.07 -13.05
CA ARG A 113 -7.49 -3.31 -11.82
C ARG A 113 -7.62 -4.20 -10.60
N PHE A 114 -8.31 -5.32 -10.74
CA PHE A 114 -8.41 -6.31 -9.66
C PHE A 114 -7.04 -6.87 -9.28
N ILE A 115 -6.23 -7.27 -10.28
CA ILE A 115 -4.88 -7.81 -10.03
C ILE A 115 -3.95 -6.73 -9.45
N THR A 116 -3.98 -5.49 -9.98
CA THR A 116 -3.23 -4.37 -9.39
C THR A 116 -3.63 -4.17 -7.93
N GLY A 117 -4.93 -4.19 -7.65
CA GLY A 117 -5.46 -4.08 -6.29
C GLY A 117 -4.90 -5.13 -5.34
N ILE A 118 -4.78 -6.39 -5.76
CA ILE A 118 -4.15 -7.45 -4.96
C ILE A 118 -2.73 -7.06 -4.56
N GLY A 119 -1.93 -6.55 -5.50
CA GLY A 119 -0.58 -6.05 -5.22
C GLY A 119 -0.58 -4.91 -4.20
N ILE A 120 -1.43 -3.91 -4.41
CA ILE A 120 -1.56 -2.74 -3.52
C ILE A 120 -1.95 -3.16 -2.10
N GLY A 121 -2.94 -4.05 -1.93
CA GLY A 121 -3.36 -4.53 -0.61
C GLY A 121 -2.24 -5.24 0.16
N GLY A 122 -1.40 -6.00 -0.56
CA GLY A 122 -0.19 -6.61 0.00
C GLY A 122 0.89 -5.59 0.38
N LEU A 123 1.07 -4.53 -0.44
CA LEU A 123 2.02 -3.43 -0.16
C LEU A 123 1.63 -2.65 1.08
N LEU A 124 0.37 -2.21 1.17
CA LEU A 124 -0.13 -1.38 2.25
C LEU A 124 0.12 -2.01 3.62
N THR A 125 -0.25 -3.28 3.76
CA THR A 125 -0.11 -4.00 5.03
C THR A 125 1.35 -4.25 5.40
N ASN A 126 2.16 -4.72 4.46
CA ASN A 126 3.57 -5.03 4.72
C ASN A 126 4.43 -3.78 4.87
N GLY A 127 4.15 -2.71 4.12
CA GLY A 127 4.80 -1.42 4.25
C GLY A 127 4.61 -0.81 5.64
N ALA A 128 3.39 -0.85 6.17
CA ALA A 128 3.08 -0.36 7.52
C ALA A 128 3.80 -1.17 8.60
N VAL A 129 3.86 -2.49 8.47
CA VAL A 129 4.58 -3.36 9.40
C VAL A 129 6.07 -3.08 9.37
N MET A 130 6.69 -2.97 8.19
CA MET A 130 8.11 -2.66 8.04
C MET A 130 8.46 -1.28 8.62
N ALA A 131 7.64 -0.26 8.37
CA ALA A 131 7.84 1.06 8.96
C ALA A 131 7.79 1.02 10.50
N ASN A 132 6.88 0.23 11.08
CA ASN A 132 6.81 0.00 12.52
C ASN A 132 8.05 -0.68 13.08
N GLU A 133 8.61 -1.67 12.37
CA GLU A 133 9.81 -2.39 12.79
C GLU A 133 11.08 -1.55 12.72
N PHE A 134 11.20 -0.72 11.68
CA PHE A 134 12.35 0.18 11.54
C PHE A 134 12.28 1.39 12.47
N SER A 135 11.09 1.69 12.99
CA SER A 135 10.88 2.80 13.91
C SER A 135 11.16 2.40 15.36
N THR A 136 11.64 3.36 16.16
CA THR A 136 11.73 3.18 17.61
C THR A 136 10.42 3.53 18.29
N THR A 137 10.22 3.07 19.53
CA THR A 137 8.98 3.33 20.30
C THR A 137 8.61 4.80 20.33
N LYS A 138 9.60 5.69 20.47
CA LYS A 138 9.41 7.15 20.48
C LYS A 138 8.83 7.69 19.16
N TRP A 139 9.26 7.15 18.02
CA TRP A 139 8.96 7.70 16.70
C TRP A 139 7.92 6.89 15.92
N LYS A 140 7.45 5.78 16.50
CA LYS A 140 6.50 4.87 15.85
C LYS A 140 5.22 5.56 15.37
N ASN A 141 4.60 6.37 16.24
CA ASN A 141 3.36 7.07 15.91
C ASN A 141 3.57 8.10 14.79
N LEU A 142 4.71 8.82 14.82
CA LEU A 142 5.06 9.76 13.76
C LEU A 142 5.30 9.02 12.44
N SER A 143 6.03 7.90 12.45
CA SER A 143 6.27 7.12 11.23
C SER A 143 4.97 6.64 10.59
N VAL A 144 4.00 6.18 11.40
CA VAL A 144 2.68 5.78 10.90
C VAL A 144 1.89 6.98 10.35
N ALA A 145 1.95 8.14 11.01
CA ALA A 145 1.31 9.35 10.49
C ALA A 145 1.92 9.80 9.16
N LEU A 146 3.25 9.72 9.03
CA LEU A 146 3.96 10.03 7.78
C LEU A 146 3.60 9.07 6.63
N LEU A 147 3.32 7.79 6.92
CA LEU A 147 2.81 6.86 5.91
C LEU A 147 1.49 7.34 5.33
N SER A 148 0.54 7.75 6.18
CA SER A 148 -0.76 8.28 5.72
C SER A 148 -0.60 9.56 4.90
N THR A 149 0.35 10.42 5.27
CA THR A 149 0.72 11.60 4.48
C THR A 149 1.29 11.20 3.11
N GLY A 150 2.08 10.12 3.04
CA GLY A 150 2.59 9.58 1.79
C GLY A 150 1.47 9.24 0.80
N TYR A 151 0.42 8.57 1.27
CA TYR A 151 -0.76 8.28 0.45
C TYR A 151 -1.40 9.56 -0.14
N ALA A 152 -1.60 10.57 0.69
CA ALA A 152 -2.17 11.84 0.24
C ALA A 152 -1.26 12.54 -0.80
N ILE A 153 0.06 12.54 -0.57
CA ILE A 153 1.03 13.08 -1.55
C ILE A 153 0.92 12.33 -2.87
N GLY A 154 0.84 10.99 -2.85
CA GLY A 154 0.68 10.17 -4.03
C GLY A 154 -0.60 10.51 -4.82
N ALA A 155 -1.71 10.69 -4.13
CA ALA A 155 -2.98 11.10 -4.73
C ALA A 155 -2.88 12.49 -5.39
N VAL A 156 -2.32 13.48 -4.68
CA VAL A 156 -2.19 14.86 -5.19
C VAL A 156 -1.23 14.92 -6.39
N VAL A 157 -0.03 14.35 -6.26
CA VAL A 157 0.97 14.33 -7.34
C VAL A 157 0.43 13.54 -8.54
N GLY A 158 -0.22 12.40 -8.29
CA GLY A 158 -0.89 11.61 -9.32
C GLY A 158 -1.96 12.39 -10.07
N GLY A 159 -2.77 13.15 -9.37
CA GLY A 159 -3.78 14.02 -9.98
C GLY A 159 -3.17 15.15 -10.81
N MET A 160 -2.08 15.77 -10.35
CA MET A 160 -1.37 16.80 -11.14
C MET A 160 -0.78 16.22 -12.44
N ILE A 161 -0.22 15.02 -12.37
CA ILE A 161 0.29 14.29 -13.54
C ILE A 161 -0.87 13.94 -14.48
N ALA A 162 -1.97 13.40 -13.94
CA ALA A 162 -3.15 13.03 -14.70
C ALA A 162 -3.76 14.25 -15.42
N TYR A 163 -3.86 15.39 -14.74
CA TYR A 163 -4.33 16.65 -15.32
C TYR A 163 -3.54 17.03 -16.60
N ARG A 164 -2.21 16.94 -16.54
CA ARG A 164 -1.34 17.26 -17.68
C ARG A 164 -1.41 16.22 -18.80
N LEU A 165 -1.48 14.94 -18.45
CA LEU A 165 -1.42 13.85 -19.41
C LEU A 165 -2.75 13.63 -20.14
N ILE A 166 -3.88 13.75 -19.45
CA ILE A 166 -5.20 13.48 -20.04
C ILE A 166 -5.49 14.43 -21.19
N GLY A 167 -5.21 15.73 -21.01
CA GLY A 167 -5.46 16.73 -22.05
C GLY A 167 -4.55 16.63 -23.28
N ASN A 168 -3.30 16.18 -23.10
CA ASN A 168 -2.31 16.18 -24.18
C ASN A 168 -2.12 14.82 -24.87
N VAL A 169 -2.17 13.72 -24.10
CA VAL A 169 -1.78 12.38 -24.57
C VAL A 169 -2.91 11.35 -24.41
N GLY A 170 -3.84 11.62 -23.50
CA GLY A 170 -4.96 10.74 -23.20
C GLY A 170 -4.78 9.92 -21.91
N TRP A 171 -5.86 9.31 -21.46
CA TRP A 171 -5.93 8.64 -20.14
C TRP A 171 -4.99 7.42 -20.00
N ARG A 172 -4.68 6.74 -21.10
CA ARG A 172 -3.76 5.58 -21.11
C ARG A 172 -2.35 5.94 -20.64
N SER A 173 -1.91 7.16 -20.93
CA SER A 173 -0.60 7.66 -20.49
C SER A 173 -0.49 7.79 -18.97
N VAL A 174 -1.60 8.02 -18.26
CA VAL A 174 -1.61 8.07 -16.79
C VAL A 174 -1.28 6.71 -16.21
N PHE A 175 -1.86 5.63 -16.75
CA PHE A 175 -1.53 4.26 -16.36
C PHE A 175 -0.07 3.91 -16.67
N MET A 176 0.41 4.29 -17.85
CA MET A 176 1.80 4.06 -18.26
C MET A 176 2.78 4.77 -17.31
N CYS A 177 2.53 6.03 -16.99
CA CYS A 177 3.35 6.80 -16.06
C CYS A 177 3.38 6.14 -14.66
N GLY A 178 2.23 5.74 -14.13
CA GLY A 178 2.14 5.04 -12.84
C GLY A 178 2.88 3.72 -12.84
N GLY A 179 2.76 2.92 -13.90
CA GLY A 179 3.48 1.66 -14.03
C GLY A 179 5.00 1.84 -14.05
N ILE A 180 5.50 2.82 -14.82
CA ILE A 180 6.93 3.16 -14.86
C ILE A 180 7.41 3.63 -13.47
N PHE A 181 6.65 4.49 -12.80
CA PHE A 181 6.96 4.97 -11.47
C PHE A 181 7.04 3.81 -10.46
N THR A 182 6.05 2.92 -10.45
CA THR A 182 6.01 1.75 -9.56
C THR A 182 7.20 0.82 -9.79
N LEU A 183 7.57 0.54 -11.05
CA LEU A 183 8.74 -0.28 -11.37
C LEU A 183 10.06 0.42 -11.03
N THR A 184 10.13 1.74 -11.14
CA THR A 184 11.30 2.52 -10.69
C THR A 184 11.48 2.38 -9.18
N VAL A 185 10.37 2.50 -8.42
CA VAL A 185 10.37 2.29 -6.96
C VAL A 185 10.75 0.84 -6.61
N LEU A 186 10.30 -0.16 -7.38
CA LEU A 186 10.72 -1.56 -7.21
C LEU A 186 12.24 -1.69 -7.26
N VAL A 187 12.90 -1.09 -8.25
CA VAL A 187 14.37 -1.13 -8.38
C VAL A 187 15.04 -0.50 -7.16
N LEU A 188 14.55 0.67 -6.71
CA LEU A 188 15.09 1.34 -5.53
C LEU A 188 14.93 0.47 -4.26
N VAL A 189 13.73 -0.08 -4.05
CA VAL A 189 13.41 -0.94 -2.90
C VAL A 189 14.26 -2.22 -2.93
N TYR A 190 14.48 -2.80 -4.11
CA TYR A 190 15.32 -3.99 -4.28
C TYR A 190 16.74 -3.80 -3.73
N PHE A 191 17.36 -2.65 -3.96
CA PHE A 191 18.72 -2.39 -3.51
C PHE A 191 18.82 -1.88 -2.07
N VAL A 192 17.83 -1.19 -1.56
CA VAL A 192 17.93 -0.45 -0.29
C VAL A 192 17.19 -1.13 0.86
N LEU A 193 16.02 -1.76 0.61
CA LEU A 193 15.19 -2.33 1.67
C LEU A 193 15.77 -3.67 2.15
N PRO A 194 16.19 -3.81 3.41
CA PRO A 194 16.59 -5.08 3.98
C PRO A 194 15.36 -5.92 4.33
N GLU A 195 15.55 -7.23 4.56
CA GLU A 195 14.50 -8.06 5.13
C GLU A 195 14.27 -7.71 6.61
N SER A 196 13.04 -7.90 7.09
CA SER A 196 12.66 -7.71 8.47
C SER A 196 13.58 -8.46 9.43
N VAL A 197 14.14 -7.73 10.41
CA VAL A 197 14.99 -8.33 11.45
C VAL A 197 14.15 -9.27 12.33
N GLU A 198 12.92 -8.86 12.67
CA GLU A 198 12.00 -9.66 13.48
C GLU A 198 11.63 -10.97 12.77
N TYR A 199 11.32 -10.93 11.49
CA TYR A 199 11.07 -12.11 10.66
C TYR A 199 12.28 -13.07 10.67
N GLN A 200 13.50 -12.54 10.45
CA GLN A 200 14.71 -13.35 10.41
C GLN A 200 15.04 -14.00 11.78
N LEU A 201 14.81 -13.28 12.88
CA LEU A 201 14.98 -13.81 14.24
C LEU A 201 13.99 -14.93 14.57
N ILE A 202 12.74 -14.82 14.11
CA ILE A 202 11.71 -15.83 14.35
C ILE A 202 11.94 -17.07 13.49
N LYS A 203 12.27 -16.91 12.21
CA LYS A 203 12.40 -18.02 11.26
C LYS A 203 13.72 -18.79 11.37
N ARG A 204 14.76 -18.20 11.95
CA ARG A 204 16.06 -18.83 12.19
C ARG A 204 16.62 -19.58 10.96
N GLN A 205 16.52 -18.97 9.79
CA GLN A 205 17.02 -19.56 8.54
C GLN A 205 18.55 -19.68 8.56
N PRO A 206 19.14 -20.61 7.78
CA PRO A 206 20.58 -20.66 7.57
C PRO A 206 21.10 -19.29 7.09
N ASN A 207 22.25 -18.84 7.61
CA ASN A 207 22.87 -17.52 7.33
C ASN A 207 22.05 -16.29 7.78
N SER A 208 20.96 -16.45 8.54
CA SER A 208 20.19 -15.31 9.04
C SER A 208 21.01 -14.43 9.98
N ILE A 209 21.86 -15.02 10.83
CA ILE A 209 22.69 -14.26 11.79
C ILE A 209 23.58 -13.25 11.04
N GLU A 210 24.22 -13.65 9.96
CA GLU A 210 25.05 -12.73 9.17
C GLU A 210 24.23 -11.59 8.56
N ARG A 211 23.05 -11.90 7.98
CA ARG A 211 22.14 -10.89 7.41
C ARG A 211 21.59 -9.95 8.48
N ILE A 212 21.21 -10.49 9.62
CA ILE A 212 20.77 -9.71 10.79
C ILE A 212 21.89 -8.76 11.21
N ASN A 213 23.11 -9.28 11.41
CA ASN A 213 24.24 -8.48 11.86
C ASN A 213 24.60 -7.35 10.87
N LYS A 214 24.49 -7.57 9.56
CA LYS A 214 24.62 -6.51 8.56
C LYS A 214 23.61 -5.38 8.76
N THR A 215 22.36 -5.72 9.11
CA THR A 215 21.32 -4.72 9.37
C THR A 215 21.51 -4.05 10.73
N LEU A 216 21.86 -4.82 11.77
CA LEU A 216 22.15 -4.30 13.13
C LEU A 216 23.33 -3.32 13.13
N ALA A 217 24.39 -3.62 12.38
CA ALA A 217 25.54 -2.71 12.24
C ALA A 217 25.10 -1.36 11.67
N LYS A 218 24.20 -1.35 10.66
CA LYS A 218 23.63 -0.11 10.11
C LYS A 218 22.72 0.63 11.10
N PHE A 219 22.16 -0.07 12.10
CA PHE A 219 21.37 0.53 13.18
C PHE A 219 22.22 0.95 14.39
N ASN A 220 23.53 0.78 14.34
CA ASN A 220 24.45 0.98 15.47
C ASN A 220 24.11 0.09 16.67
N ILE A 221 23.71 -1.14 16.42
CA ILE A 221 23.40 -2.17 17.43
C ILE A 221 24.48 -3.23 17.37
N GLN A 222 24.83 -3.78 18.53
CA GLN A 222 25.87 -4.83 18.63
C GLN A 222 25.44 -6.11 17.90
N ALA A 223 26.41 -6.77 17.27
CA ALA A 223 26.18 -8.04 16.59
C ALA A 223 25.77 -9.15 17.58
N ILE A 224 24.92 -10.05 17.11
CA ILE A 224 24.54 -11.25 17.84
C ILE A 224 25.37 -12.44 17.34
N HIS A 225 25.80 -13.31 18.25
CA HIS A 225 26.55 -14.53 17.93
C HIS A 225 25.66 -15.78 17.95
N SER A 226 24.52 -15.69 18.60
CA SER A 226 23.51 -16.76 18.67
C SER A 226 22.10 -16.17 18.64
N PHE A 227 21.13 -16.98 18.23
CA PHE A 227 19.75 -16.55 18.32
C PHE A 227 19.34 -16.37 19.78
N PRO A 228 18.74 -15.23 20.14
CA PRO A 228 18.19 -15.05 21.47
C PRO A 228 17.15 -16.10 21.77
N ALA A 229 17.03 -16.50 23.04
CA ALA A 229 15.94 -17.35 23.47
C ALA A 229 14.63 -16.59 23.22
N TYR A 230 13.95 -16.94 22.13
CA TYR A 230 12.64 -16.40 21.83
C TYR A 230 11.69 -16.98 22.89
N LYS A 231 11.41 -16.19 23.92
CA LYS A 231 10.26 -16.44 24.77
C LYS A 231 9.08 -16.26 23.81
N GLU A 232 8.51 -17.37 23.35
CA GLU A 232 7.24 -17.32 22.64
C GLU A 232 6.33 -16.49 23.55
N LEU A 233 6.10 -15.26 23.16
CA LEU A 233 4.93 -14.56 23.61
C LEU A 233 3.80 -15.42 23.05
N THR A 234 3.39 -16.37 23.87
CA THR A 234 2.15 -17.08 23.71
C THR A 234 1.04 -16.06 23.88
N HIS A 235 0.93 -15.18 22.89
CA HIS A 235 -0.35 -14.64 22.56
C HIS A 235 -1.12 -15.87 22.10
N GLY A 236 -1.82 -16.48 23.07
CA GLY A 236 -2.69 -17.61 22.79
C GLY A 236 -3.41 -17.27 21.50
N LYS A 237 -3.47 -18.21 20.56
CA LYS A 237 -4.10 -18.02 19.26
C LYS A 237 -5.50 -17.46 19.50
N VAL A 238 -5.61 -16.13 19.58
CA VAL A 238 -6.90 -15.45 19.78
C VAL A 238 -7.66 -15.66 18.49
N SER A 239 -8.58 -16.59 18.52
CA SER A 239 -9.43 -16.88 17.37
C SER A 239 -10.30 -15.67 17.08
N ILE A 240 -10.49 -15.33 15.79
CA ILE A 240 -11.47 -14.34 15.35
C ILE A 240 -12.84 -14.55 16.00
N LYS A 241 -13.19 -15.81 16.30
CA LYS A 241 -14.41 -16.17 17.04
C LYS A 241 -14.52 -15.50 18.42
N THR A 242 -13.40 -15.11 19.03
CA THR A 242 -13.40 -14.43 20.34
C THR A 242 -13.97 -13.00 20.23
N LEU A 243 -13.84 -12.34 19.09
CA LEU A 243 -14.43 -11.02 18.84
C LEU A 243 -15.98 -11.05 18.84
N PHE A 244 -16.56 -12.22 18.60
CA PHE A 244 -18.01 -12.41 18.55
C PHE A 244 -18.59 -13.07 19.82
N LYS A 245 -17.80 -13.18 20.91
CA LYS A 245 -18.25 -13.73 22.19
C LYS A 245 -18.57 -12.62 23.21
N GLY A 246 -19.67 -12.81 23.95
CA GLY A 246 -20.06 -11.93 25.07
C GLY A 246 -20.15 -10.47 24.69
N ASN A 247 -19.68 -9.59 25.56
CA ASN A 247 -19.75 -8.13 25.39
C ASN A 247 -18.90 -7.58 24.23
N PHE A 248 -17.98 -8.36 23.68
CA PHE A 248 -17.17 -7.94 22.53
C PHE A 248 -17.97 -7.93 21.22
N LYS A 249 -19.01 -8.79 21.10
CA LYS A 249 -19.83 -8.91 19.87
C LYS A 249 -20.44 -7.56 19.45
N ALA A 250 -21.16 -6.92 20.35
CA ALA A 250 -21.80 -5.63 20.04
C ALA A 250 -20.77 -4.56 19.70
N ARG A 251 -19.70 -4.44 20.49
CA ARG A 251 -18.61 -3.49 20.25
C ARG A 251 -17.96 -3.70 18.89
N THR A 252 -17.65 -4.95 18.53
CA THR A 252 -17.06 -5.29 17.23
C THR A 252 -17.97 -4.87 16.08
N ILE A 253 -19.27 -5.20 16.15
CA ILE A 253 -20.24 -4.85 15.12
C ILE A 253 -20.37 -3.34 14.97
N PHE A 254 -20.52 -2.57 16.08
CA PHE A 254 -20.63 -1.12 16.01
C PHE A 254 -19.37 -0.46 15.44
N VAL A 255 -18.17 -0.91 15.83
CA VAL A 255 -16.91 -0.40 15.27
C VAL A 255 -16.82 -0.70 13.77
N TRP A 256 -17.23 -1.89 13.34
CA TRP A 256 -17.22 -2.25 11.92
C TRP A 256 -18.21 -1.42 11.10
N ILE A 257 -19.43 -1.22 11.60
CA ILE A 257 -20.43 -0.37 10.93
C ILE A 257 -19.93 1.08 10.85
N ALA A 258 -19.40 1.63 11.93
CA ALA A 258 -18.88 2.99 11.96
C ALA A 258 -17.72 3.15 10.97
N PHE A 259 -16.76 2.24 11.00
CA PHE A 259 -15.60 2.26 10.07
C PHE A 259 -16.05 2.11 8.62
N PHE A 260 -16.96 1.17 8.33
CA PHE A 260 -17.51 0.98 6.99
C PHE A 260 -18.21 2.25 6.50
N SER A 261 -19.04 2.90 7.31
CA SER A 261 -19.78 4.11 6.92
C SER A 261 -18.83 5.27 6.60
N VAL A 262 -17.80 5.48 7.44
CA VAL A 262 -16.79 6.51 7.21
C VAL A 262 -15.99 6.23 5.94
N MET A 263 -15.50 5.01 5.78
CA MET A 263 -14.73 4.63 4.60
C MET A 263 -15.54 4.66 3.31
N ALA A 264 -16.80 4.20 3.35
CA ALA A 264 -17.70 4.27 2.19
C ALA A 264 -17.92 5.72 1.74
N GLY A 265 -18.16 6.64 2.67
CA GLY A 265 -18.29 8.07 2.35
C GLY A 265 -16.99 8.67 1.80
N GLN A 266 -15.86 8.38 2.44
CA GLN A 266 -14.55 8.86 2.00
C GLN A 266 -14.18 8.36 0.59
N TYR A 267 -14.29 7.06 0.34
CA TYR A 267 -13.98 6.50 -0.97
C TYR A 267 -14.95 6.98 -2.04
N PHE A 268 -16.24 7.14 -1.71
CA PHE A 268 -17.21 7.72 -2.66
C PHE A 268 -16.79 9.12 -3.09
N ILE A 269 -16.51 10.01 -2.14
CA ILE A 269 -16.07 11.38 -2.43
C ILE A 269 -14.79 11.36 -3.27
N LEU A 270 -13.75 10.66 -2.81
CA LEU A 270 -12.44 10.65 -3.48
C LEU A 270 -12.49 10.09 -4.89
N THR A 271 -13.32 9.07 -5.14
CA THR A 271 -13.32 8.39 -6.44
C THR A 271 -14.32 8.95 -7.44
N TRP A 272 -15.46 9.48 -6.97
CA TRP A 272 -16.53 9.95 -7.85
C TRP A 272 -16.50 11.44 -8.10
N THR A 273 -15.89 12.25 -7.26
CA THR A 273 -15.85 13.72 -7.42
C THR A 273 -15.38 14.16 -8.79
N PRO A 274 -14.25 13.68 -9.37
CA PRO A 274 -13.83 14.12 -10.69
C PRO A 274 -14.87 13.81 -11.78
N LYS A 275 -15.52 12.66 -11.71
CA LYS A 275 -16.56 12.27 -12.66
C LYS A 275 -17.84 13.11 -12.49
N LEU A 276 -18.27 13.36 -11.27
CA LEU A 276 -19.46 14.18 -10.99
C LEU A 276 -19.27 15.62 -11.47
N LEU A 277 -18.09 16.18 -11.30
CA LEU A 277 -17.76 17.52 -11.80
C LEU A 277 -17.82 17.58 -13.34
N THR A 278 -17.33 16.53 -14.03
CA THR A 278 -17.47 16.48 -15.50
C THR A 278 -18.92 16.32 -15.94
N MET A 279 -19.77 15.62 -15.20
CA MET A 279 -21.22 15.55 -15.49
C MET A 279 -21.91 16.89 -15.25
N ALA A 280 -21.38 17.73 -14.36
CA ALA A 280 -21.85 19.11 -14.14
C ALA A 280 -21.35 20.11 -15.20
N GLY A 281 -20.67 19.65 -16.26
CA GLY A 281 -20.26 20.48 -17.41
C GLY A 281 -18.79 20.89 -17.42
N MET A 282 -17.96 20.40 -16.49
CA MET A 282 -16.51 20.67 -16.49
C MET A 282 -15.76 19.77 -17.47
N THR A 283 -14.58 20.21 -17.93
CA THR A 283 -13.69 19.32 -18.69
C THR A 283 -13.11 18.22 -17.81
N PRO A 284 -12.68 17.07 -18.37
CA PRO A 284 -12.05 16.00 -17.57
C PRO A 284 -10.86 16.51 -16.74
N GLU A 285 -10.05 17.40 -17.31
CA GLU A 285 -8.89 18.00 -16.65
C GLU A 285 -9.32 18.88 -15.46
N GLN A 286 -10.35 19.70 -15.62
CA GLN A 286 -10.91 20.53 -14.54
C GLN A 286 -11.49 19.67 -13.44
N GLY A 287 -12.21 18.58 -13.80
CA GLY A 287 -12.75 17.63 -12.83
C GLY A 287 -11.65 17.00 -11.96
N VAL A 288 -10.51 16.64 -12.56
CA VAL A 288 -9.34 16.11 -11.83
C VAL A 288 -8.73 17.16 -10.93
N SER A 289 -8.50 18.39 -11.43
CA SER A 289 -7.83 19.44 -10.65
C SER A 289 -8.62 19.85 -9.40
N LEU A 290 -9.95 19.94 -9.50
CA LEU A 290 -10.82 20.23 -8.38
C LEU A 290 -11.05 19.03 -7.45
N GLY A 291 -10.94 17.82 -7.96
CA GLY A 291 -11.02 16.60 -7.15
C GLY A 291 -9.77 16.33 -6.29
N ILE A 292 -8.70 17.10 -6.48
CA ILE A 292 -7.46 17.03 -5.69
C ILE A 292 -7.53 17.92 -4.43
N ILE A 293 -8.32 18.98 -4.47
CA ILE A 293 -8.52 19.93 -3.37
C ILE A 293 -9.48 19.36 -2.36
#